data_8477e22887ca289a11d175835ca2696b
#
_entry.id   8477e22887ca289a11d175835ca2696b
#
_cell.length_a   1.000
_cell.length_b   1.000
_cell.length_c   1.000
_cell.angle_alpha   90.00
_cell.angle_beta   90.00
_cell.angle_gamma   90.00
#
_symmetry.space_group_name_H-M   'P 1'
#
loop_
_entity.id
_entity.type
_entity.pdbx_description
1 polymer ?
#
loop_
_entity_poly.entity_id
_entity_poly.type
_entity_poly.pdbx_seq_one_letter_code
_entity_poly.pdbx_strand_id
1 'polypeptide(L)'
;VNQDLEPLNQEGMANPANRFHPWIYKEHPEVNCIIHTHPTHVAALSMLQIPLMISQMDVCALYKDCSFVGHWPGVPVGNEEGILISSALGKNRAVLLSHHGQLVTGKTIEEACNLALLIERAAQLQLLAMSAGQIQPIPHDLATEAHDWVSTDKRNKVNFAYYARKALKKHSDCI
;
A
#
# COMPACT_ATOMS: atom_id res chain seq x y z
N VAL A 1 13.10 10.36 -13.97
CA VAL A 1 14.03 9.27 -14.36
C VAL A 1 13.40 8.40 -15.42
N ASN A 2 14.20 7.71 -16.20
CA ASN A 2 13.75 6.64 -17.09
C ASN A 2 13.61 5.30 -16.32
N GLN A 3 13.31 4.21 -17.05
CA GLN A 3 13.17 2.86 -16.48
C GLN A 3 14.46 2.31 -15.84
N ASP A 4 15.62 2.87 -16.18
CA ASP A 4 16.93 2.49 -15.65
C ASP A 4 17.36 3.39 -14.48
N LEU A 5 16.47 4.26 -14.01
CA LEU A 5 16.67 5.28 -12.96
C LEU A 5 17.66 6.38 -13.34
N GLU A 6 17.91 6.59 -14.63
CA GLU A 6 18.72 7.71 -15.09
C GLU A 6 17.90 9.01 -15.06
N PRO A 7 18.43 10.10 -14.49
CA PRO A 7 17.79 11.40 -14.50
C PRO A 7 17.59 11.92 -15.94
N LEU A 8 16.38 12.42 -16.24
CA LEU A 8 16.04 12.91 -17.59
C LEU A 8 16.31 14.42 -17.77
N ASN A 9 16.02 15.22 -16.75
CA ASN A 9 15.97 16.70 -16.86
C ASN A 9 16.71 17.43 -15.75
N GLN A 10 17.47 16.75 -14.91
CA GLN A 10 18.20 17.35 -13.81
C GLN A 10 19.47 16.56 -13.49
N GLU A 11 20.45 17.24 -12.90
CA GLU A 11 21.60 16.59 -12.31
C GLU A 11 21.20 15.92 -11.00
N GLY A 12 21.81 14.78 -10.70
CA GLY A 12 21.58 14.05 -9.46
C GLY A 12 21.51 12.54 -9.66
N MET A 13 21.35 11.85 -8.57
CA MET A 13 21.22 10.40 -8.55
C MET A 13 19.81 10.02 -8.06
N ALA A 14 19.12 9.15 -8.79
CA ALA A 14 17.85 8.62 -8.33
C ALA A 14 18.03 7.80 -7.05
N ASN A 15 17.05 7.84 -6.17
CA ASN A 15 17.04 6.95 -5.01
C ASN A 15 16.98 5.49 -5.47
N PRO A 16 17.97 4.65 -5.12
CA PRO A 16 17.99 3.23 -5.52
C PRO A 16 16.74 2.46 -5.10
N ALA A 17 16.11 2.85 -3.99
CA ALA A 17 14.85 2.26 -3.52
C ALA A 17 13.67 2.45 -4.48
N ASN A 18 13.81 3.30 -5.51
CA ASN A 18 12.77 3.46 -6.53
C ASN A 18 12.80 2.38 -7.63
N ARG A 19 13.74 1.44 -7.60
CA ARG A 19 13.89 0.40 -8.65
C ARG A 19 12.64 -0.46 -8.85
N PHE A 20 11.87 -0.73 -7.80
CA PHE A 20 10.64 -1.50 -7.92
C PHE A 20 9.52 -0.74 -8.67
N HIS A 21 9.53 0.61 -8.72
CA HIS A 21 8.53 1.38 -9.48
C HIS A 21 8.55 1.05 -10.98
N PRO A 22 9.70 1.16 -11.71
CA PRO A 22 9.77 0.77 -13.11
C PRO A 22 9.34 -0.67 -13.37
N TRP A 23 9.71 -1.60 -12.46
CA TRP A 23 9.31 -3.01 -12.58
C TRP A 23 7.80 -3.18 -12.52
N ILE A 24 7.13 -2.51 -11.57
CA ILE A 24 5.67 -2.60 -11.42
C ILE A 24 4.99 -1.96 -12.65
N TYR A 25 5.40 -0.78 -13.09
CA TYR A 25 4.82 -0.13 -14.27
C TYR A 25 4.98 -0.97 -15.55
N LYS A 26 6.08 -1.71 -15.66
CA LYS A 26 6.34 -2.59 -16.80
C LYS A 26 5.43 -3.83 -16.80
N GLU A 27 5.27 -4.47 -15.64
CA GLU A 27 4.53 -5.73 -15.52
C GLU A 27 3.01 -5.51 -15.30
N HIS A 28 2.62 -4.29 -14.88
CA HIS A 28 1.24 -3.92 -14.57
C HIS A 28 0.85 -2.62 -15.30
N PRO A 29 0.54 -2.69 -16.62
CA PRO A 29 0.28 -1.51 -17.44
C PRO A 29 -0.97 -0.73 -17.04
N GLU A 30 -1.87 -1.31 -16.26
CA GLU A 30 -3.04 -0.64 -15.69
C GLU A 30 -2.70 0.28 -14.52
N VAL A 31 -1.51 0.15 -13.93
CA VAL A 31 -1.06 0.97 -12.79
C VAL A 31 -0.56 2.32 -13.29
N ASN A 32 -1.13 3.41 -12.77
CA ASN A 32 -0.72 4.77 -13.06
C ASN A 32 -0.14 5.52 -11.85
N CYS A 33 -0.28 4.95 -10.66
CA CYS A 33 0.24 5.54 -9.42
C CYS A 33 0.74 4.44 -8.49
N ILE A 34 1.90 4.68 -7.90
CA ILE A 34 2.50 3.82 -6.86
C ILE A 34 2.81 4.69 -5.65
N ILE A 35 2.43 4.21 -4.46
CA ILE A 35 2.80 4.80 -3.18
C ILE A 35 3.54 3.74 -2.37
N HIS A 36 4.78 4.04 -2.02
CA HIS A 36 5.58 3.24 -1.09
C HIS A 36 5.90 4.06 0.14
N THR A 37 5.55 3.56 1.31
CA THR A 37 5.74 4.26 2.58
C THR A 37 5.94 3.29 3.75
N HIS A 38 6.54 3.80 4.84
CA HIS A 38 6.78 3.07 6.09
C HIS A 38 6.01 3.73 7.26
N PRO A 39 4.67 3.80 7.22
CA PRO A 39 3.93 4.44 8.30
C PRO A 39 4.01 3.59 9.58
N THR A 40 3.79 4.23 10.73
CA THR A 40 4.15 3.67 12.05
C THR A 40 3.54 2.30 12.34
N HIS A 41 2.22 2.14 12.11
CA HIS A 41 1.55 0.87 12.47
C HIS A 41 1.82 -0.23 11.45
N VAL A 42 1.94 0.11 10.16
CA VAL A 42 2.39 -0.85 9.14
C VAL A 42 3.81 -1.32 9.42
N ALA A 43 4.72 -0.40 9.76
CA ALA A 43 6.08 -0.77 10.13
C ALA A 43 6.10 -1.69 11.36
N ALA A 44 5.32 -1.37 12.40
CA ALA A 44 5.20 -2.20 13.59
C ALA A 44 4.62 -3.60 13.27
N LEU A 45 3.57 -3.66 12.43
CA LEU A 45 2.98 -4.93 11.98
C LEU A 45 3.98 -5.75 11.16
N SER A 46 4.77 -5.11 10.30
CA SER A 46 5.79 -5.76 9.47
C SER A 46 6.89 -6.44 10.30
N MET A 47 7.20 -5.91 11.49
CA MET A 47 8.16 -6.52 12.42
C MET A 47 7.67 -7.84 13.01
N LEU A 48 6.35 -8.06 13.05
CA LEU A 48 5.74 -9.31 13.50
C LEU A 48 5.72 -10.38 12.41
N GLN A 49 6.05 -10.03 11.18
CA GLN A 49 6.05 -10.93 10.00
C GLN A 49 4.70 -11.64 9.80
N ILE A 50 3.61 -10.92 10.00
CA ILE A 50 2.24 -11.43 9.82
C ILE A 50 1.49 -10.60 8.78
N PRO A 51 0.55 -11.22 8.02
CA PRO A 51 -0.28 -10.50 7.07
C PRO A 51 -1.31 -9.62 7.76
N LEU A 52 -1.86 -8.69 6.99
CA LEU A 52 -3.05 -7.94 7.39
C LEU A 52 -4.26 -8.87 7.46
N MET A 53 -5.00 -8.82 8.58
CA MET A 53 -6.22 -9.58 8.79
C MET A 53 -7.45 -8.73 8.47
N ILE A 54 -8.36 -9.27 7.67
CA ILE A 54 -9.64 -8.61 7.36
C ILE A 54 -10.65 -8.95 8.45
N SER A 55 -10.74 -8.07 9.44
CA SER A 55 -11.50 -8.30 10.68
C SER A 55 -12.38 -7.11 11.10
N GLN A 56 -12.47 -6.07 10.25
CA GLN A 56 -13.31 -4.89 10.46
C GLN A 56 -13.87 -4.43 9.10
N MET A 57 -15.10 -3.93 9.08
CA MET A 57 -15.85 -3.66 7.85
C MET A 57 -15.11 -2.70 6.88
N ASP A 58 -14.55 -1.59 7.37
CA ASP A 58 -13.84 -0.64 6.51
C ASP A 58 -12.61 -1.27 5.85
N VAL A 59 -11.99 -2.25 6.52
CA VAL A 59 -10.79 -2.97 6.02
C VAL A 59 -11.14 -3.94 4.90
N CYS A 60 -12.41 -4.28 4.70
CA CYS A 60 -12.84 -5.16 3.62
C CYS A 60 -12.49 -4.64 2.22
N ALA A 61 -12.22 -3.34 2.05
CA ALA A 61 -11.68 -2.82 0.79
C ALA A 61 -10.33 -3.45 0.37
N LEU A 62 -9.64 -4.10 1.32
CA LEU A 62 -8.37 -4.82 1.11
C LEU A 62 -8.55 -6.33 1.01
N TYR A 63 -9.80 -6.82 1.03
CA TYR A 63 -10.08 -8.25 1.00
C TYR A 63 -9.67 -8.87 -0.33
N LYS A 64 -8.75 -9.86 -0.28
CA LYS A 64 -8.10 -10.47 -1.46
C LYS A 64 -7.42 -9.46 -2.39
N ASP A 65 -7.00 -8.31 -1.84
CA ASP A 65 -6.44 -7.22 -2.60
C ASP A 65 -5.17 -6.63 -1.94
N CYS A 66 -4.70 -7.30 -0.88
CA CYS A 66 -3.45 -6.99 -0.20
C CYS A 66 -2.65 -8.28 0.01
N SER A 67 -1.55 -8.43 -0.70
CA SER A 67 -0.63 -9.54 -0.55
C SER A 67 0.39 -9.27 0.56
N PHE A 68 1.17 -10.30 0.89
CA PHE A 68 2.15 -10.25 1.96
C PHE A 68 3.44 -10.97 1.55
N VAL A 69 4.57 -10.28 1.67
CA VAL A 69 5.91 -10.85 1.53
C VAL A 69 6.47 -11.13 2.92
N GLY A 70 6.46 -12.41 3.31
CA GLY A 70 6.79 -12.85 4.67
C GLY A 70 8.29 -12.87 5.01
N HIS A 71 9.15 -12.40 4.11
CA HIS A 71 10.60 -12.31 4.35
C HIS A 71 11.15 -11.00 3.79
N TRP A 72 12.23 -10.53 4.38
CA TRP A 72 12.95 -9.36 3.89
C TRP A 72 14.18 -9.79 3.10
N PRO A 73 14.28 -9.45 1.80
CA PRO A 73 15.42 -9.85 0.95
C PRO A 73 16.70 -9.05 1.22
N GLY A 74 16.67 -8.07 2.12
CA GLY A 74 17.78 -7.17 2.39
C GLY A 74 17.59 -5.78 1.76
N VAL A 75 18.67 -4.99 1.72
CA VAL A 75 18.66 -3.64 1.14
C VAL A 75 18.49 -3.71 -0.38
N PRO A 76 17.64 -2.87 -0.99
CA PRO A 76 17.36 -2.90 -2.43
C PRO A 76 18.53 -2.37 -3.25
N VAL A 77 19.49 -3.22 -3.54
CA VAL A 77 20.69 -2.86 -4.34
C VAL A 77 20.62 -3.34 -5.79
N GLY A 78 19.65 -4.20 -6.12
CA GLY A 78 19.48 -4.79 -7.45
C GLY A 78 18.01 -4.83 -7.91
N ASN A 79 17.76 -5.66 -8.91
CA ASN A 79 16.42 -5.84 -9.48
C ASN A 79 15.59 -6.90 -8.75
N GLU A 80 16.20 -7.68 -7.85
CA GLU A 80 15.60 -8.82 -7.16
C GLU A 80 14.38 -8.38 -6.34
N GLU A 81 14.48 -7.25 -5.64
CA GLU A 81 13.37 -6.70 -4.87
C GLU A 81 12.22 -6.27 -5.80
N GLY A 82 12.53 -5.62 -6.93
CA GLY A 82 11.52 -5.23 -7.92
C GLY A 82 10.75 -6.43 -8.47
N ILE A 83 11.45 -7.50 -8.81
CA ILE A 83 10.87 -8.76 -9.27
C ILE A 83 10.01 -9.39 -8.17
N LEU A 84 10.53 -9.45 -6.93
CA LEU A 84 9.81 -10.02 -5.79
C LEU A 84 8.52 -9.27 -5.49
N ILE A 85 8.58 -7.94 -5.42
CA ILE A 85 7.41 -7.10 -5.11
C ILE A 85 6.39 -7.17 -6.24
N SER A 86 6.80 -7.07 -7.50
CA SER A 86 5.90 -7.16 -8.65
C SER A 86 5.21 -8.51 -8.73
N SER A 87 5.94 -9.60 -8.50
CA SER A 87 5.38 -10.96 -8.44
C SER A 87 4.42 -11.13 -7.27
N ALA A 88 4.75 -10.60 -6.09
CA ALA A 88 3.90 -10.69 -4.90
C ALA A 88 2.63 -9.83 -5.02
N LEU A 89 2.72 -8.69 -5.70
CA LEU A 89 1.56 -7.85 -6.01
C LEU A 89 0.53 -8.64 -6.82
N GLY A 90 0.95 -9.34 -7.87
CA GLY A 90 0.07 -10.15 -8.72
C GLY A 90 -1.11 -9.33 -9.25
N LYS A 91 -2.33 -9.71 -8.89
CA LYS A 91 -3.56 -8.98 -9.25
C LYS A 91 -4.05 -8.04 -8.15
N ASN A 92 -3.35 -7.99 -7.02
CA ASN A 92 -3.72 -7.15 -5.89
C ASN A 92 -3.26 -5.72 -6.11
N ARG A 93 -3.91 -4.77 -5.43
CA ARG A 93 -3.51 -3.35 -5.45
C ARG A 93 -2.51 -2.99 -4.36
N ALA A 94 -2.26 -3.89 -3.41
CA ALA A 94 -1.35 -3.62 -2.30
C ALA A 94 -0.50 -4.83 -1.95
N VAL A 95 0.67 -4.56 -1.36
CA VAL A 95 1.53 -5.57 -0.74
C VAL A 95 2.15 -5.03 0.55
N LEU A 96 2.12 -5.84 1.59
CA LEU A 96 2.89 -5.63 2.81
C LEU A 96 4.22 -6.36 2.74
N LEU A 97 5.27 -5.69 3.18
CA LEU A 97 6.64 -6.18 3.15
C LEU A 97 7.15 -6.35 4.57
N SER A 98 7.55 -7.58 4.94
CA SER A 98 8.14 -7.85 6.25
C SER A 98 9.39 -7.00 6.51
N HIS A 99 9.52 -6.50 7.74
CA HIS A 99 10.61 -5.61 8.19
C HIS A 99 10.79 -4.34 7.34
N HIS A 100 9.76 -3.94 6.60
CA HIS A 100 9.87 -2.82 5.68
C HIS A 100 8.65 -1.89 5.80
N GLY A 101 7.64 -2.10 4.96
CA GLY A 101 6.49 -1.20 4.92
C GLY A 101 5.39 -1.70 4.01
N GLN A 102 4.74 -0.75 3.34
CA GLN A 102 3.69 -1.04 2.36
C GLN A 102 4.04 -0.48 0.99
N LEU A 103 3.56 -1.16 -0.04
CA LEU A 103 3.48 -0.65 -1.40
C LEU A 103 2.04 -0.77 -1.87
N VAL A 104 1.54 0.28 -2.48
CA VAL A 104 0.17 0.38 -2.99
C VAL A 104 0.21 0.88 -4.42
N THR A 105 -0.64 0.32 -5.25
CA THR A 105 -0.85 0.74 -6.64
C THR A 105 -2.26 1.25 -6.83
N GLY A 106 -2.46 2.05 -7.87
CA GLY A 106 -3.77 2.54 -8.25
C GLY A 106 -3.82 3.00 -9.70
N LYS A 107 -5.02 3.01 -10.26
CA LYS A 107 -5.30 3.63 -11.55
C LYS A 107 -5.30 5.15 -11.45
N THR A 108 -5.51 5.68 -10.23
CA THR A 108 -5.49 7.10 -9.93
C THR A 108 -4.78 7.37 -8.61
N ILE A 109 -4.34 8.61 -8.41
CA ILE A 109 -3.72 9.06 -7.14
C ILE A 109 -4.69 8.91 -5.97
N GLU A 110 -5.97 9.20 -6.19
CA GLU A 110 -7.01 9.09 -5.18
C GLU A 110 -7.16 7.65 -4.67
N GLU A 111 -7.14 6.69 -5.58
CA GLU A 111 -7.22 5.27 -5.24
C GLU A 111 -6.00 4.84 -4.43
N ALA A 112 -4.80 5.08 -4.93
CA ALA A 112 -3.57 4.69 -4.24
C ALA A 112 -3.44 5.36 -2.87
N CYS A 113 -3.74 6.65 -2.76
CA CYS A 113 -3.69 7.39 -1.50
C CYS A 113 -4.68 6.83 -0.46
N ASN A 114 -5.91 6.56 -0.86
CA ASN A 114 -6.92 5.99 0.05
C ASN A 114 -6.53 4.61 0.54
N LEU A 115 -6.03 3.74 -0.34
CA LEU A 115 -5.58 2.40 0.04
C LEU A 115 -4.39 2.47 1.00
N ALA A 116 -3.41 3.35 0.74
CA ALA A 116 -2.25 3.52 1.62
C ALA A 116 -2.66 3.96 3.04
N LEU A 117 -3.58 4.94 3.14
CA LEU A 117 -4.11 5.40 4.43
C LEU A 117 -4.96 4.33 5.12
N LEU A 118 -5.72 3.55 4.34
CA LEU A 118 -6.54 2.48 4.88
C LEU A 118 -5.69 1.33 5.46
N ILE A 119 -4.59 0.97 4.79
CA ILE A 119 -3.68 -0.07 5.29
C ILE A 119 -3.06 0.35 6.62
N GLU A 120 -2.61 1.59 6.75
CA GLU A 120 -2.09 2.11 8.01
C GLU A 120 -3.14 2.04 9.13
N ARG A 121 -4.39 2.45 8.85
CA ARG A 121 -5.49 2.32 9.79
C ARG A 121 -5.79 0.86 10.13
N ALA A 122 -5.78 -0.04 9.15
CA ALA A 122 -6.02 -1.45 9.36
C ALA A 122 -4.94 -2.10 10.23
N ALA A 123 -3.67 -1.77 9.98
CA ALA A 123 -2.54 -2.20 10.81
C ALA A 123 -2.66 -1.69 12.25
N GLN A 124 -3.07 -0.44 12.46
CA GLN A 124 -3.33 0.12 13.78
C GLN A 124 -4.42 -0.67 14.52
N LEU A 125 -5.56 -0.92 13.86
CA LEU A 125 -6.67 -1.67 14.45
C LEU A 125 -6.26 -3.11 14.76
N GLN A 126 -5.51 -3.77 13.88
CA GLN A 126 -5.01 -5.12 14.09
C GLN A 126 -4.10 -5.18 15.31
N LEU A 127 -3.12 -4.30 15.44
CA LEU A 127 -2.19 -4.26 16.59
C LEU A 127 -2.93 -4.00 17.89
N LEU A 128 -3.89 -3.07 17.92
CA LEU A 128 -4.72 -2.79 19.09
C LEU A 128 -5.57 -3.99 19.48
N ALA A 129 -6.22 -4.65 18.53
CA ALA A 129 -7.04 -5.83 18.79
C ALA A 129 -6.19 -7.00 19.31
N MET A 130 -5.00 -7.23 18.72
CA MET A 130 -4.06 -8.27 19.17
C MET A 130 -3.59 -8.06 20.60
N SER A 131 -3.48 -6.82 21.08
CA SER A 131 -3.13 -6.54 22.47
C SER A 131 -4.25 -6.90 23.47
N ALA A 132 -5.49 -7.00 22.99
CA ALA A 132 -6.67 -7.31 23.80
C ALA A 132 -7.11 -8.77 23.72
N GLY A 133 -6.70 -9.50 22.66
CA GLY A 133 -7.09 -10.91 22.50
C GLY A 133 -6.92 -11.42 21.07
N GLN A 134 -7.57 -12.52 20.78
CA GLN A 134 -7.52 -13.18 19.47
C GLN A 134 -8.49 -12.52 18.50
N ILE A 135 -7.98 -12.09 17.33
CA ILE A 135 -8.79 -11.52 16.26
C ILE A 135 -9.62 -12.60 15.57
N GLN A 136 -10.88 -12.27 15.28
CA GLN A 136 -11.77 -13.08 14.47
C GLN A 136 -11.90 -12.45 13.07
N PRO A 137 -11.49 -13.15 11.99
CA PRO A 137 -11.65 -12.65 10.63
C PRO A 137 -13.15 -12.57 10.26
N ILE A 138 -13.47 -11.62 9.39
CA ILE A 138 -14.82 -11.54 8.79
C ILE A 138 -15.00 -12.74 7.85
N PRO A 139 -16.17 -13.43 7.91
CA PRO A 139 -16.50 -14.50 6.98
C PRO A 139 -16.39 -14.09 5.51
N HIS A 140 -15.96 -15.03 4.66
CA HIS A 140 -15.69 -14.78 3.23
C HIS A 140 -16.79 -14.02 2.51
N ASP A 141 -18.04 -14.48 2.62
CA ASP A 141 -19.16 -13.90 1.88
C ASP A 141 -19.43 -12.46 2.30
N LEU A 142 -19.39 -12.18 3.60
CA LEU A 142 -19.56 -10.84 4.16
C LEU A 142 -18.38 -9.91 3.81
N ALA A 143 -17.16 -10.45 3.79
CA ALA A 143 -15.99 -9.67 3.39
C ALA A 143 -16.03 -9.30 1.90
N THR A 144 -16.52 -10.21 1.04
CA THR A 144 -16.71 -9.97 -0.40
C THR A 144 -17.80 -8.92 -0.64
N GLU A 145 -18.96 -9.07 -0.02
CA GLU A 145 -20.06 -8.09 -0.12
C GLU A 145 -19.60 -6.69 0.30
N ALA A 146 -18.92 -6.61 1.44
CA ALA A 146 -18.40 -5.33 1.94
C ALA A 146 -17.31 -4.75 1.03
N HIS A 147 -16.41 -5.57 0.48
CA HIS A 147 -15.40 -5.13 -0.49
C HIS A 147 -16.06 -4.46 -1.70
N ASP A 148 -17.03 -5.12 -2.33
CA ASP A 148 -17.70 -4.60 -3.52
C ASP A 148 -18.47 -3.30 -3.25
N TRP A 149 -19.04 -3.19 -2.05
CA TRP A 149 -19.74 -1.98 -1.61
C TRP A 149 -18.80 -0.79 -1.39
N VAL A 150 -17.60 -0.99 -0.82
CA VAL A 150 -16.70 0.12 -0.45
C VAL A 150 -15.68 0.47 -1.54
N SER A 151 -15.38 -0.44 -2.47
CA SER A 151 -14.34 -0.27 -3.49
C SER A 151 -14.88 0.44 -4.74
N THR A 152 -15.24 1.72 -4.62
CA THR A 152 -15.78 2.51 -5.74
C THR A 152 -14.99 3.78 -6.00
N ASP A 153 -14.85 4.18 -7.28
CA ASP A 153 -14.16 5.41 -7.69
C ASP A 153 -14.75 6.66 -7.03
N LYS A 154 -16.07 6.70 -6.86
CA LYS A 154 -16.73 7.80 -6.19
C LYS A 154 -16.26 7.96 -4.74
N ARG A 155 -16.13 6.85 -4.00
CA ARG A 155 -15.63 6.86 -2.62
C ARG A 155 -14.16 7.27 -2.58
N ASN A 156 -13.34 6.77 -3.52
CA ASN A 156 -11.94 7.16 -3.62
C ASN A 156 -11.79 8.68 -3.77
N LYS A 157 -12.52 9.29 -4.69
CA LYS A 157 -12.49 10.75 -4.90
C LYS A 157 -12.96 11.54 -3.68
N VAL A 158 -14.05 11.13 -3.04
CA VAL A 158 -14.59 11.84 -1.85
C VAL A 158 -13.64 11.73 -0.66
N ASN A 159 -13.11 10.55 -0.39
CA ASN A 159 -12.16 10.33 0.70
C ASN A 159 -10.85 11.08 0.47
N PHE A 160 -10.30 10.99 -0.74
CA PHE A 160 -9.09 11.74 -1.09
C PHE A 160 -9.30 13.25 -0.89
N ALA A 161 -10.41 13.82 -1.39
CA ALA A 161 -10.71 15.23 -1.22
C ALA A 161 -10.84 15.64 0.28
N TYR A 162 -11.34 14.74 1.12
CA TYR A 162 -11.36 14.97 2.58
C TYR A 162 -9.95 15.01 3.16
N TYR A 163 -9.12 14.00 2.85
CA TYR A 163 -7.75 13.94 3.35
C TYR A 163 -6.88 15.07 2.82
N ALA A 164 -7.02 15.43 1.55
CA ALA A 164 -6.31 16.56 0.94
C ALA A 164 -6.64 17.87 1.66
N ARG A 165 -7.94 18.18 1.89
CA ARG A 165 -8.34 19.36 2.66
C ARG A 165 -7.78 19.35 4.09
N LYS A 166 -7.74 18.20 4.75
CA LYS A 166 -7.18 18.06 6.09
C LYS A 166 -5.67 18.31 6.10
N ALA A 167 -4.95 17.79 5.11
CA ALA A 167 -3.51 17.98 4.94
C ALA A 167 -3.20 19.46 4.68
N LEU A 168 -3.87 20.10 3.74
CA LEU A 168 -3.69 21.52 3.40
C LEU A 168 -4.01 22.45 4.57
N LYS A 169 -5.02 22.12 5.39
CA LYS A 169 -5.32 22.90 6.59
C LYS A 169 -4.20 22.83 7.63
N LYS A 170 -3.49 21.70 7.70
CA LYS A 170 -2.39 21.48 8.66
C LYS A 170 -1.04 21.97 8.12
N HIS A 171 -0.85 21.90 6.82
CA HIS A 171 0.38 22.16 6.09
C HIS A 171 0.08 23.05 4.89
N SER A 172 -0.14 24.35 5.15
CA SER A 172 -0.50 25.34 4.10
C SER A 172 0.65 25.64 3.12
N ASP A 173 1.84 25.17 3.42
CA ASP A 173 3.07 25.26 2.62
C ASP A 173 3.23 24.13 1.60
N CYS A 174 2.30 23.19 1.54
CA CYS A 174 2.30 22.07 0.59
C CYS A 174 1.70 22.41 -0.79
N ILE A 175 1.53 23.71 -1.14
CA ILE A 175 0.96 24.13 -2.43
C ILE A 175 2.06 24.87 -3.23
#